data_365925c7d2708c2d96189d9e52de013f
#
_entry.id   365925c7d2708c2d96189d9e52de013f
#
_cell.length_a   1.000
_cell.length_b   1.000
_cell.length_c   1.000
_cell.angle_alpha   90.00
_cell.angle_beta   90.00
_cell.angle_gamma   90.00
#
_symmetry.space_group_name_H-M   'P 1'
#
loop_
_entity.id
_entity.type
_entity.pdbx_description
1 polymer ?
#
loop_
_entity_poly.entity_id
_entity_poly.type
_entity_poly.pdbx_seq_one_letter_code
_entity_poly.pdbx_strand_id
1 'polypeptide(L)'
;MSGVVVTHEHDDHISGLSALSNAGVKVYAHERVMPHIARRIGPIPFENVDFFDAGFEIGDIAVYPFRIPHDTVYPLAYTFVSGGARVSVATDIGHITEGILSNLKGSQVVLLEANHDVEMLMKGSYTQRLKTRISGANGHISNDCAANVATVLAHSGLKTLILGHMSEENNCPELAFSTVLSALDANGFSDKVRVELAYQNKCGELIEADEK
;
A
#
# COMPACT_ATOMS: atom_id res chain seq x y z
N MET A 1 -14.89 -10.69 10.43
CA MET A 1 -14.26 -9.52 9.76
C MET A 1 -15.22 -8.35 9.89
N SER A 2 -14.77 -7.25 10.47
CA SER A 2 -15.66 -6.10 10.80
C SER A 2 -15.85 -5.16 9.60
N GLY A 3 -14.93 -5.12 8.67
CA GLY A 3 -15.03 -4.30 7.47
C GLY A 3 -13.87 -4.50 6.51
N VAL A 4 -14.01 -3.97 5.30
CA VAL A 4 -12.97 -3.86 4.28
C VAL A 4 -12.89 -2.41 3.81
N VAL A 5 -11.70 -1.84 3.79
CA VAL A 5 -11.44 -0.49 3.24
C VAL A 5 -10.92 -0.62 1.82
N VAL A 6 -11.40 0.21 0.91
CA VAL A 6 -11.04 0.17 -0.51
C VAL A 6 -10.10 1.32 -0.83
N THR A 7 -8.94 1.01 -1.41
CA THR A 7 -7.96 2.00 -1.84
C THR A 7 -8.38 2.67 -3.14
N HIS A 8 -8.75 1.90 -4.14
CA HIS A 8 -9.18 2.35 -5.47
C HIS A 8 -9.83 1.21 -6.27
N GLU A 9 -10.25 1.50 -7.51
CA GLU A 9 -11.09 0.62 -8.32
C GLU A 9 -10.36 -0.33 -9.28
N HIS A 10 -9.04 -0.53 -9.19
CA HIS A 10 -8.37 -1.53 -10.03
C HIS A 10 -8.76 -2.96 -9.65
N ASP A 11 -8.73 -3.87 -10.61
CA ASP A 11 -9.28 -5.22 -10.47
C ASP A 11 -8.59 -6.05 -9.39
N ASP A 12 -7.29 -5.91 -9.24
CA ASP A 12 -6.47 -6.57 -8.21
C ASP A 12 -6.79 -6.11 -6.78
N HIS A 13 -7.44 -4.94 -6.63
CA HIS A 13 -7.89 -4.41 -5.34
C HIS A 13 -9.34 -4.69 -5.01
N ILE A 14 -10.18 -5.01 -6.00
CA ILE A 14 -11.63 -5.16 -5.81
C ILE A 14 -12.19 -6.52 -6.20
N SER A 15 -11.40 -7.43 -6.80
CA SER A 15 -11.88 -8.72 -7.30
C SER A 15 -12.58 -9.58 -6.24
N GLY A 16 -12.15 -9.50 -4.97
CA GLY A 16 -12.77 -10.19 -3.84
C GLY A 16 -13.95 -9.47 -3.18
N LEU A 17 -14.22 -8.22 -3.55
CA LEU A 17 -15.12 -7.33 -2.80
C LEU A 17 -16.59 -7.79 -2.83
N SER A 18 -17.07 -8.31 -3.99
CA SER A 18 -18.42 -8.85 -4.10
C SER A 18 -18.64 -10.04 -3.16
N ALA A 19 -17.68 -10.94 -3.04
CA ALA A 19 -17.77 -12.08 -2.14
C ALA A 19 -17.84 -11.66 -0.68
N LEU A 20 -17.01 -10.68 -0.27
CA LEU A 20 -17.01 -10.13 1.08
C LEU A 20 -18.32 -9.41 1.39
N SER A 21 -18.81 -8.57 0.48
CA SER A 21 -20.09 -7.87 0.66
C SER A 21 -21.26 -8.83 0.74
N ASN A 22 -21.32 -9.88 -0.10
CA ASN A 22 -22.36 -10.90 -0.03
C ASN A 22 -22.31 -11.72 1.27
N ALA A 23 -21.15 -11.81 1.91
CA ALA A 23 -21.00 -12.39 3.25
C ALA A 23 -21.36 -11.41 4.38
N GLY A 24 -21.90 -10.23 4.07
CA GLY A 24 -22.32 -9.22 5.05
C GLY A 24 -21.19 -8.37 5.62
N VAL A 25 -19.98 -8.40 5.01
CA VAL A 25 -18.87 -7.55 5.43
C VAL A 25 -19.11 -6.12 4.93
N LYS A 26 -18.99 -5.14 5.82
CA LYS A 26 -19.11 -3.73 5.49
C LYS A 26 -17.95 -3.29 4.57
N VAL A 27 -18.28 -2.50 3.55
CA VAL A 27 -17.35 -1.91 2.59
C VAL A 27 -17.22 -0.42 2.88
N TYR A 28 -16.04 0.02 3.23
CA TYR A 28 -15.71 1.42 3.43
C TYR A 28 -14.99 1.93 2.18
N ALA A 29 -15.60 2.86 1.46
CA ALA A 29 -15.07 3.39 0.22
C ALA A 29 -15.39 4.87 0.06
N HIS A 30 -14.53 5.61 -0.65
CA HIS A 30 -14.87 6.96 -1.04
C HIS A 30 -15.95 6.93 -2.13
N GLU A 31 -16.95 7.84 -2.05
CA GLU A 31 -18.12 7.84 -2.95
C GLU A 31 -17.75 7.84 -4.45
N ARG A 32 -16.66 8.52 -4.82
CA ARG A 32 -16.20 8.65 -6.21
C ARG A 32 -15.77 7.34 -6.86
N VAL A 33 -15.29 6.36 -6.10
CA VAL A 33 -14.82 5.09 -6.66
C VAL A 33 -15.97 4.10 -6.91
N MET A 34 -17.09 4.23 -6.19
CA MET A 34 -18.21 3.27 -6.26
C MET A 34 -18.82 3.06 -7.65
N PRO A 35 -19.06 4.11 -8.47
CA PRO A 35 -19.56 3.89 -9.83
C PRO A 35 -18.59 3.10 -10.71
N HIS A 36 -17.29 3.21 -10.46
CA HIS A 36 -16.24 2.49 -11.19
C HIS A 36 -16.12 1.04 -10.71
N ILE A 37 -16.24 0.80 -9.41
CA ILE A 37 -16.33 -0.54 -8.82
C ILE A 37 -17.54 -1.27 -9.38
N ALA A 38 -18.73 -0.65 -9.34
CA ALA A 38 -19.97 -1.26 -9.82
C ALA A 38 -19.91 -1.65 -11.31
N ARG A 39 -19.18 -0.93 -12.14
CA ARG A 39 -18.96 -1.27 -13.56
C ARG A 39 -18.09 -2.51 -13.75
N ARG A 40 -17.17 -2.81 -12.82
CA ARG A 40 -16.20 -3.90 -12.92
C ARG A 40 -16.72 -5.20 -12.32
N ILE A 41 -17.28 -5.14 -11.13
CA ILE A 41 -17.69 -6.32 -10.35
C ILE A 41 -19.19 -6.41 -10.09
N GLY A 42 -19.98 -5.49 -10.65
CA GLY A 42 -21.41 -5.37 -10.38
C GLY A 42 -21.72 -4.53 -9.13
N PRO A 43 -23.01 -4.23 -8.90
CA PRO A 43 -23.42 -3.38 -7.79
C PRO A 43 -23.18 -4.09 -6.44
N ILE A 44 -22.72 -3.32 -5.47
CA ILE A 44 -22.65 -3.73 -4.07
C ILE A 44 -23.93 -3.21 -3.38
N PRO A 45 -24.62 -4.03 -2.56
CA PRO A 45 -25.77 -3.57 -1.81
C PRO A 45 -25.46 -2.32 -0.98
N PHE A 46 -26.29 -1.30 -1.12
CA PHE A 46 -26.05 0.01 -0.49
C PHE A 46 -25.96 -0.08 1.05
N GLU A 47 -26.76 -0.98 1.65
CA GLU A 47 -26.73 -1.26 3.09
C GLU A 47 -25.40 -1.83 3.57
N ASN A 48 -24.56 -2.32 2.68
CA ASN A 48 -23.22 -2.84 2.99
C ASN A 48 -22.10 -1.81 2.73
N VAL A 49 -22.43 -0.59 2.27
CA VAL A 49 -21.43 0.43 1.95
C VAL A 49 -21.52 1.59 2.93
N ASP A 50 -20.40 1.93 3.53
CA ASP A 50 -20.23 3.15 4.32
C ASP A 50 -19.27 4.10 3.60
N PHE A 51 -19.73 5.33 3.34
CA PHE A 51 -18.92 6.37 2.71
C PHE A 51 -18.19 7.22 3.73
N PHE A 52 -17.02 7.71 3.35
CA PHE A 52 -16.23 8.62 4.16
C PHE A 52 -15.59 9.71 3.28
N ASP A 53 -15.38 10.89 3.86
CA ASP A 53 -14.60 12.00 3.28
C ASP A 53 -13.33 12.30 4.07
N ALA A 54 -13.27 11.82 5.31
CA ALA A 54 -12.19 12.05 6.26
C ALA A 54 -11.90 10.77 7.06
N GLY A 55 -11.17 10.88 8.16
CA GLY A 55 -10.97 9.77 9.09
C GLY A 55 -12.29 9.25 9.67
N PHE A 56 -12.35 7.94 9.90
CA PHE A 56 -13.49 7.21 10.45
C PHE A 56 -13.03 6.08 11.37
N GLU A 57 -13.97 5.39 12.01
CA GLU A 57 -13.68 4.30 12.93
C GLU A 57 -14.32 2.99 12.48
N ILE A 58 -13.61 1.88 12.69
CA ILE A 58 -14.12 0.52 12.55
C ILE A 58 -13.85 -0.21 13.88
N GLY A 59 -14.85 -0.31 14.73
CA GLY A 59 -14.67 -0.80 16.10
C GLY A 59 -13.77 0.13 16.91
N ASP A 60 -12.64 -0.37 17.39
CA ASP A 60 -11.62 0.37 18.15
C ASP A 60 -10.45 0.86 17.28
N ILE A 61 -10.56 0.72 15.96
CA ILE A 61 -9.53 1.14 15.00
C ILE A 61 -9.96 2.46 14.36
N ALA A 62 -9.19 3.52 14.59
CA ALA A 62 -9.31 4.76 13.84
C ALA A 62 -8.59 4.63 12.49
N VAL A 63 -9.26 4.98 11.41
CA VAL A 63 -8.78 4.85 10.02
C VAL A 63 -8.61 6.23 9.41
N TYR A 64 -7.42 6.53 8.93
CA TYR A 64 -7.06 7.81 8.31
C TYR A 64 -6.71 7.59 6.84
N PRO A 65 -7.62 7.89 5.89
CA PRO A 65 -7.32 7.88 4.46
C PRO A 65 -6.45 9.07 4.06
N PHE A 66 -5.53 8.87 3.12
CA PHE A 66 -4.78 9.96 2.50
C PHE A 66 -4.56 9.72 1.01
N ARG A 67 -4.50 10.81 0.25
CA ARG A 67 -4.35 10.76 -1.21
C ARG A 67 -2.96 10.34 -1.62
N ILE A 68 -2.91 9.50 -2.66
CA ILE A 68 -1.68 9.11 -3.35
C ILE A 68 -1.81 9.42 -4.84
N PRO A 69 -0.71 9.69 -5.56
CA PRO A 69 -0.73 9.85 -7.01
C PRO A 69 -0.75 8.47 -7.69
N HIS A 70 -1.87 8.16 -8.34
CA HIS A 70 -2.05 6.95 -9.14
C HIS A 70 -3.06 7.20 -10.27
N ASP A 71 -3.06 6.38 -11.31
CA ASP A 71 -3.89 6.56 -12.51
C ASP A 71 -5.33 6.02 -12.35
N THR A 72 -5.96 6.34 -11.22
CA THR A 72 -7.34 6.00 -10.85
C THR A 72 -8.16 7.23 -10.46
N VAL A 73 -9.47 7.04 -10.25
CA VAL A 73 -10.39 8.16 -10.00
C VAL A 73 -10.11 8.83 -8.66
N TYR A 74 -9.91 8.05 -7.59
CA TYR A 74 -9.69 8.59 -6.26
C TYR A 74 -8.81 7.65 -5.43
N PRO A 75 -7.51 7.55 -5.75
CA PRO A 75 -6.60 6.61 -5.09
C PRO A 75 -6.27 7.06 -3.67
N LEU A 76 -6.35 6.11 -2.74
CA LEU A 76 -6.12 6.30 -1.31
C LEU A 76 -5.12 5.26 -0.79
N ALA A 77 -4.34 5.69 0.18
CA ALA A 77 -3.64 4.85 1.14
C ALA A 77 -4.24 5.09 2.53
N TYR A 78 -3.89 4.26 3.49
CA TYR A 78 -4.50 4.29 4.82
C TYR A 78 -3.49 4.20 5.93
N THR A 79 -3.78 4.90 7.03
CA THR A 79 -3.16 4.68 8.33
C THR A 79 -4.21 4.24 9.32
N PHE A 80 -3.92 3.18 10.05
CA PHE A 80 -4.75 2.58 11.09
C PHE A 80 -4.12 2.84 12.45
N VAL A 81 -4.93 3.23 13.43
CA VAL A 81 -4.47 3.51 14.79
C VAL A 81 -5.41 2.83 15.78
N SER A 82 -4.86 2.03 16.69
CA SER A 82 -5.58 1.41 17.81
C SER A 82 -4.61 1.18 18.97
N GLY A 83 -5.02 1.46 20.21
CA GLY A 83 -4.22 1.18 21.41
C GLY A 83 -2.81 1.84 21.43
N GLY A 84 -2.62 2.96 20.72
CA GLY A 84 -1.29 3.58 20.56
C GLY A 84 -0.43 2.99 19.44
N ALA A 85 -0.79 1.84 18.88
CA ALA A 85 -0.16 1.26 17.69
C ALA A 85 -0.62 2.01 16.42
N ARG A 86 0.31 2.21 15.47
CA ARG A 86 0.06 2.87 14.20
C ARG A 86 0.62 2.04 13.05
N VAL A 87 -0.25 1.62 12.15
CA VAL A 87 0.07 0.80 10.97
C VAL A 87 -0.36 1.53 9.71
N SER A 88 0.47 1.57 8.67
CA SER A 88 0.12 2.18 7.39
C SER A 88 0.23 1.19 6.24
N VAL A 89 -0.66 1.35 5.26
CA VAL A 89 -0.68 0.58 4.00
C VAL A 89 -0.67 1.57 2.85
N ALA A 90 0.35 1.51 2.01
CA ALA A 90 0.57 2.44 0.90
C ALA A 90 1.17 1.71 -0.31
N THR A 91 0.31 1.35 -1.24
CA THR A 91 0.64 0.75 -2.55
C THR A 91 0.13 1.65 -3.67
N ASP A 92 0.54 1.38 -4.91
CA ASP A 92 0.09 2.11 -6.10
C ASP A 92 0.46 3.59 -6.06
N ILE A 93 1.71 3.83 -5.74
CA ILE A 93 2.25 5.18 -5.55
C ILE A 93 3.09 5.57 -6.78
N GLY A 94 2.61 6.48 -7.60
CA GLY A 94 3.37 6.96 -8.75
C GLY A 94 4.61 7.75 -8.38
N HIS A 95 4.54 8.56 -7.34
CA HIS A 95 5.70 9.28 -6.76
C HIS A 95 5.44 9.67 -5.31
N ILE A 96 6.52 9.82 -4.55
CA ILE A 96 6.43 10.20 -3.14
C ILE A 96 6.28 11.71 -3.01
N THR A 97 5.29 12.11 -2.22
CA THR A 97 5.02 13.51 -1.86
C THR A 97 5.29 13.74 -0.37
N GLU A 98 5.45 15.01 0.03
CA GLU A 98 5.55 15.36 1.45
C GLU A 98 4.30 14.93 2.25
N GLY A 99 3.12 15.00 1.62
CA GLY A 99 1.87 14.54 2.22
C GLY A 99 1.88 13.04 2.52
N ILE A 100 2.39 12.21 1.60
CA ILE A 100 2.56 10.77 1.83
C ILE A 100 3.52 10.52 2.98
N LEU A 101 4.72 11.12 2.95
CA LEU A 101 5.71 10.95 4.01
C LEU A 101 5.16 11.39 5.38
N SER A 102 4.43 12.50 5.44
CA SER A 102 3.83 12.99 6.68
C SER A 102 2.81 12.03 7.26
N ASN A 103 2.02 11.35 6.41
CA ASN A 103 1.05 10.35 6.85
C ASN A 103 1.71 9.03 7.28
N LEU A 104 2.81 8.62 6.64
CA LEU A 104 3.54 7.40 6.98
C LEU A 104 4.42 7.54 8.22
N LYS A 105 4.95 8.74 8.49
CA LYS A 105 5.80 9.00 9.66
C LYS A 105 5.12 8.65 10.98
N GLY A 106 5.88 8.06 11.88
CA GLY A 106 5.41 7.61 13.19
C GLY A 106 4.64 6.28 13.17
N SER A 107 4.47 5.64 12.00
CA SER A 107 3.97 4.26 11.94
C SER A 107 5.04 3.28 12.39
N GLN A 108 4.65 2.34 13.26
CA GLN A 108 5.52 1.25 13.68
C GLN A 108 5.65 0.19 12.60
N VAL A 109 4.57 -0.07 11.87
CA VAL A 109 4.53 -1.02 10.75
C VAL A 109 4.05 -0.29 9.50
N VAL A 110 4.74 -0.48 8.39
CA VAL A 110 4.33 0.06 7.08
C VAL A 110 4.39 -1.04 6.04
N LEU A 111 3.27 -1.30 5.37
CA LEU A 111 3.26 -2.02 4.10
C LEU A 111 3.45 -0.98 3.00
N LEU A 112 4.57 -1.08 2.29
CA LEU A 112 4.97 -0.14 1.25
C LEU A 112 5.17 -0.86 -0.07
N GLU A 113 4.75 -0.22 -1.15
CA GLU A 113 5.08 -0.68 -2.49
C GLU A 113 6.58 -0.72 -2.73
N ALA A 114 7.05 -1.79 -3.39
CA ALA A 114 8.35 -1.89 -4.06
C ALA A 114 8.10 -2.57 -5.41
N ASN A 115 7.55 -1.81 -6.37
CA ASN A 115 6.95 -2.42 -7.55
C ASN A 115 7.97 -3.01 -8.51
N HIS A 116 9.02 -2.29 -8.85
CA HIS A 116 9.93 -2.72 -9.90
C HIS A 116 11.40 -2.35 -9.60
N ASP A 117 12.29 -3.16 -10.12
CA ASP A 117 13.66 -2.77 -10.35
C ASP A 117 13.75 -1.97 -11.66
N VAL A 118 14.45 -0.84 -11.63
CA VAL A 118 14.52 0.09 -12.76
C VAL A 118 15.19 -0.56 -13.97
N GLU A 119 16.26 -1.35 -13.76
CA GLU A 119 16.99 -2.00 -14.83
C GLU A 119 16.16 -3.13 -15.45
N MET A 120 15.51 -3.96 -14.64
CA MET A 120 14.60 -5.01 -15.10
C MET A 120 13.45 -4.42 -15.92
N LEU A 121 12.80 -3.36 -15.43
CA LEU A 121 11.73 -2.68 -16.16
C LEU A 121 12.22 -2.16 -17.52
N MET A 122 13.37 -1.48 -17.56
CA MET A 122 13.89 -0.90 -18.81
C MET A 122 14.33 -1.96 -19.83
N LYS A 123 14.91 -3.08 -19.37
CA LYS A 123 15.34 -4.20 -20.21
C LYS A 123 14.24 -5.24 -20.49
N GLY A 124 13.19 -5.26 -19.69
CA GLY A 124 12.10 -6.23 -19.73
C GLY A 124 11.28 -6.20 -21.04
N SER A 125 10.40 -7.18 -21.17
CA SER A 125 9.60 -7.45 -22.38
C SER A 125 8.48 -6.44 -22.63
N TYR A 126 8.12 -5.61 -21.63
CA TYR A 126 7.02 -4.66 -21.74
C TYR A 126 7.22 -3.63 -22.85
N THR A 127 6.10 -3.23 -23.47
CA THR A 127 6.12 -2.16 -24.47
C THR A 127 6.60 -0.84 -23.86
N GLN A 128 7.21 0.04 -24.66
CA GLN A 128 7.67 1.35 -24.18
C GLN A 128 6.55 2.15 -23.54
N ARG A 129 5.33 2.06 -24.08
CA ARG A 129 4.15 2.72 -23.49
C ARG A 129 3.87 2.24 -22.06
N LEU A 130 3.96 0.92 -21.81
CA LEU A 130 3.73 0.34 -20.49
C LEU A 130 4.86 0.70 -19.53
N LYS A 131 6.12 0.66 -19.97
CA LYS A 131 7.27 1.11 -19.18
C LYS A 131 7.12 2.56 -18.74
N THR A 132 6.74 3.45 -19.67
CA THR A 132 6.48 4.87 -19.36
C THR A 132 5.30 5.05 -18.41
N ARG A 133 4.25 4.24 -18.50
CA ARG A 133 3.13 4.26 -17.55
C ARG A 133 3.60 3.85 -16.17
N ILE A 134 4.32 2.74 -16.04
CA ILE A 134 4.79 2.19 -14.75
C ILE A 134 5.75 3.16 -14.06
N SER A 135 6.75 3.68 -14.75
CA SER A 135 7.73 4.62 -14.19
C SER A 135 7.25 6.08 -14.15
N GLY A 136 6.04 6.35 -14.60
CA GLY A 136 5.48 7.70 -14.66
C GLY A 136 4.97 8.20 -13.31
N ALA A 137 4.65 9.51 -13.25
CA ALA A 137 4.23 10.17 -12.02
C ALA A 137 2.94 9.64 -11.36
N ASN A 138 2.14 8.88 -12.11
CA ASN A 138 0.93 8.19 -11.61
C ASN A 138 1.04 6.66 -11.77
N GLY A 139 2.24 6.14 -11.95
CA GLY A 139 2.50 4.70 -12.04
C GLY A 139 2.81 4.10 -10.66
N HIS A 140 4.05 3.60 -10.51
CA HIS A 140 4.50 2.87 -9.32
C HIS A 140 5.92 3.25 -8.93
N ILE A 141 6.25 3.20 -7.64
CA ILE A 141 7.60 3.45 -7.16
C ILE A 141 8.51 2.22 -7.36
N SER A 142 9.78 2.51 -7.64
CA SER A 142 10.83 1.50 -7.75
C SER A 142 11.35 1.03 -6.40
N ASN A 143 12.16 -0.05 -6.40
CA ASN A 143 12.87 -0.53 -5.23
C ASN A 143 13.76 0.57 -4.60
N ASP A 144 14.46 1.38 -5.41
CA ASP A 144 15.30 2.47 -4.92
C ASP A 144 14.46 3.57 -4.25
N CYS A 145 13.29 3.88 -4.81
CA CYS A 145 12.38 4.84 -4.20
C CYS A 145 11.86 4.32 -2.86
N ALA A 146 11.46 3.04 -2.79
CA ALA A 146 11.03 2.39 -1.55
C ALA A 146 12.15 2.39 -0.49
N ALA A 147 13.41 2.16 -0.89
CA ALA A 147 14.58 2.20 -0.02
C ALA A 147 14.80 3.61 0.58
N ASN A 148 14.64 4.66 -0.22
CA ASN A 148 14.72 6.03 0.26
C ASN A 148 13.60 6.34 1.28
N VAL A 149 12.37 5.93 1.00
CA VAL A 149 11.23 6.08 1.93
C VAL A 149 11.49 5.31 3.22
N ALA A 150 11.97 4.07 3.14
CA ALA A 150 12.33 3.25 4.30
C ALA A 150 13.31 3.97 5.24
N THR A 151 14.35 4.58 4.67
CA THR A 151 15.35 5.35 5.44
C THR A 151 14.72 6.56 6.14
N VAL A 152 13.85 7.31 5.45
CA VAL A 152 13.13 8.45 6.05
C VAL A 152 12.23 7.99 7.20
N LEU A 153 11.51 6.88 7.02
CA LEU A 153 10.60 6.33 8.03
C LEU A 153 11.36 5.74 9.23
N ALA A 154 12.53 5.15 9.01
CA ALA A 154 13.39 4.65 10.09
C ALA A 154 13.77 5.76 11.08
N HIS A 155 14.07 6.97 10.59
CA HIS A 155 14.30 8.14 11.45
C HIS A 155 13.07 8.56 12.25
N SER A 156 11.87 8.16 11.86
CA SER A 156 10.61 8.50 12.55
C SER A 156 10.02 7.37 13.39
N GLY A 157 10.78 6.30 13.63
CA GLY A 157 10.41 5.24 14.55
C GLY A 157 9.77 4.00 13.91
N LEU A 158 9.94 3.80 12.60
CA LEU A 158 9.56 2.56 11.92
C LEU A 158 10.23 1.35 12.59
N LYS A 159 9.45 0.30 12.87
CA LYS A 159 9.93 -0.96 13.43
C LYS A 159 9.95 -2.07 12.38
N THR A 160 8.89 -2.14 11.58
CA THR A 160 8.75 -3.17 10.54
C THR A 160 8.30 -2.53 9.23
N LEU A 161 9.05 -2.82 8.18
CA LEU A 161 8.70 -2.51 6.81
C LEU A 161 8.32 -3.79 6.08
N ILE A 162 7.14 -3.82 5.49
CA ILE A 162 6.68 -4.91 4.65
C ILE A 162 6.73 -4.41 3.20
N LEU A 163 7.56 -5.02 2.37
CA LEU A 163 7.62 -4.72 0.94
C LEU A 163 6.56 -5.54 0.22
N GLY A 164 5.71 -4.89 -0.54
CA GLY A 164 4.64 -5.54 -1.27
C GLY A 164 4.39 -4.92 -2.63
N HIS A 165 3.33 -5.37 -3.29
CA HIS A 165 2.89 -4.89 -4.61
C HIS A 165 4.01 -4.95 -5.67
N MET A 166 4.75 -6.05 -5.67
CA MET A 166 5.89 -6.28 -6.56
C MET A 166 5.44 -6.83 -7.92
N SER A 167 6.03 -6.31 -9.00
CA SER A 167 5.83 -6.83 -10.35
C SER A 167 6.44 -8.23 -10.48
N GLU A 168 5.66 -9.18 -11.00
CA GLU A 168 6.15 -10.54 -11.27
C GLU A 168 7.19 -10.58 -12.39
N GLU A 169 7.15 -9.63 -13.34
CA GLU A 169 8.05 -9.62 -14.51
C GLU A 169 9.24 -8.67 -14.36
N ASN A 170 9.08 -7.59 -13.60
CA ASN A 170 10.10 -6.52 -13.54
C ASN A 170 10.67 -6.33 -12.14
N ASN A 171 10.54 -7.35 -11.29
CA ASN A 171 11.14 -7.38 -9.96
C ASN A 171 11.42 -8.83 -9.54
N CYS A 172 12.20 -8.99 -8.49
CA CYS A 172 12.22 -10.22 -7.70
C CYS A 172 12.29 -9.84 -6.20
N PRO A 173 11.66 -10.65 -5.34
CA PRO A 173 11.60 -10.34 -3.90
C PRO A 173 12.96 -10.13 -3.24
N GLU A 174 13.96 -10.93 -3.63
CA GLU A 174 15.31 -10.85 -3.11
C GLU A 174 16.01 -9.55 -3.48
N LEU A 175 15.75 -9.02 -4.68
CA LEU A 175 16.31 -7.76 -5.16
C LEU A 175 15.68 -6.58 -4.43
N ALA A 176 14.34 -6.55 -4.31
CA ALA A 176 13.63 -5.53 -3.55
C ALA A 176 14.12 -5.51 -2.08
N PHE A 177 14.21 -6.68 -1.45
CA PHE A 177 14.70 -6.84 -0.08
C PHE A 177 16.13 -6.33 0.09
N SER A 178 17.06 -6.78 -0.77
CA SER A 178 18.46 -6.40 -0.66
C SER A 178 18.71 -4.92 -0.93
N THR A 179 17.95 -4.31 -1.85
CA THR A 179 18.03 -2.87 -2.14
C THR A 179 17.64 -2.05 -0.91
N VAL A 180 16.51 -2.39 -0.28
CA VAL A 180 16.04 -1.69 0.92
C VAL A 180 16.96 -1.93 2.12
N LEU A 181 17.37 -3.19 2.35
CA LEU A 181 18.26 -3.53 3.47
C LEU A 181 19.61 -2.82 3.35
N SER A 182 20.19 -2.74 2.14
CA SER A 182 21.45 -2.02 1.89
C SER A 182 21.34 -0.53 2.22
N ALA A 183 20.21 0.10 1.88
CA ALA A 183 19.97 1.51 2.20
C ALA A 183 19.80 1.73 3.71
N LEU A 184 19.09 0.85 4.40
CA LEU A 184 18.95 0.89 5.86
C LEU A 184 20.31 0.69 6.55
N ASP A 185 21.12 -0.27 6.08
CA ASP A 185 22.46 -0.53 6.61
C ASP A 185 23.39 0.67 6.47
N ALA A 186 23.43 1.26 5.27
CA ALA A 186 24.23 2.46 4.99
C ALA A 186 23.86 3.67 5.88
N ASN A 187 22.65 3.67 6.45
CA ASN A 187 22.14 4.72 7.34
C ASN A 187 22.09 4.28 8.83
N GLY A 188 22.57 3.10 9.19
CA GLY A 188 22.65 2.59 10.56
C GLY A 188 21.31 2.15 11.15
N PHE A 189 20.42 1.62 10.31
CA PHE A 189 19.08 1.13 10.68
C PHE A 189 18.85 -0.35 10.44
N SER A 190 19.80 -1.10 9.89
CA SER A 190 19.65 -2.53 9.58
C SER A 190 19.26 -3.39 10.79
N ASP A 191 19.75 -3.05 11.98
CA ASP A 191 19.42 -3.75 13.24
C ASP A 191 18.18 -3.18 13.94
N LYS A 192 17.57 -2.11 13.41
CA LYS A 192 16.45 -1.39 14.05
C LYS A 192 15.12 -1.55 13.31
N VAL A 193 15.19 -1.84 12.02
CA VAL A 193 14.02 -1.99 11.16
C VAL A 193 14.02 -3.41 10.60
N ARG A 194 13.02 -4.19 10.99
CA ARG A 194 12.73 -5.49 10.39
C ARG A 194 12.16 -5.27 8.99
N VAL A 195 12.73 -5.90 7.96
CA VAL A 195 12.22 -5.88 6.59
C VAL A 195 11.58 -7.23 6.29
N GLU A 196 10.35 -7.22 5.83
CA GLU A 196 9.56 -8.39 5.46
C GLU A 196 9.08 -8.29 4.02
N LEU A 197 8.70 -9.42 3.43
CA LEU A 197 8.17 -9.51 2.07
C LEU A 197 6.72 -9.99 2.10
N ALA A 198 5.82 -9.25 1.45
CA ALA A 198 4.47 -9.71 1.18
C ALA A 198 4.42 -10.36 -0.20
N TYR A 199 3.88 -11.58 -0.25
CA TYR A 199 3.73 -12.35 -1.48
C TYR A 199 2.26 -12.43 -1.87
N GLN A 200 1.99 -12.46 -3.18
CA GLN A 200 0.63 -12.54 -3.71
C GLN A 200 -0.07 -13.87 -3.35
N ASN A 201 0.67 -14.96 -3.34
CA ASN A 201 0.11 -16.33 -3.28
C ASN A 201 0.38 -17.07 -1.97
N LYS A 202 0.96 -16.41 -0.97
CA LYS A 202 1.17 -17.02 0.36
C LYS A 202 0.99 -16.02 1.48
N CYS A 203 0.46 -16.51 2.59
CA CYS A 203 0.35 -15.74 3.81
C CYS A 203 1.74 -15.55 4.44
N GLY A 204 2.05 -14.35 4.88
CA GLY A 204 3.23 -14.04 5.69
C GLY A 204 3.06 -14.42 7.17
N GLU A 205 4.05 -14.09 7.97
CA GLU A 205 3.97 -14.21 9.42
C GLU A 205 3.06 -13.12 10.00
N LEU A 206 2.49 -13.41 11.18
CA LEU A 206 1.78 -12.40 11.96
C LEU A 206 2.79 -11.34 12.46
N ILE A 207 2.50 -10.09 12.17
CA ILE A 207 3.29 -8.96 12.62
C ILE A 207 2.47 -8.19 13.66
N GLU A 208 3.01 -8.06 14.86
CA GLU A 208 2.42 -7.28 15.93
C GLU A 208 2.98 -5.86 15.91
N ALA A 209 2.10 -4.88 16.02
CA ALA A 209 2.47 -3.49 16.22
C ALA A 209 2.36 -3.18 17.72
N ASP A 210 3.50 -3.08 18.38
CA ASP A 210 3.54 -2.81 19.83
C ASP A 210 3.20 -1.33 20.13
N GLU A 211 2.58 -1.12 21.28
CA GLU A 211 2.44 0.21 21.87
C GLU A 211 3.83 0.84 22.09
N LYS A 212 3.92 2.15 21.98
CA LYS A 212 5.15 2.91 22.26
C LYS A 212 5.45 2.99 23.73
#